data_7675164067ee7d454b1667b81820998f
#
_entry.id   7675164067ee7d454b1667b81820998f
#
_cell.length_a   1.000
_cell.length_b   1.000
_cell.length_c   1.000
_cell.angle_alpha   90.00
_cell.angle_beta   90.00
_cell.angle_gamma   90.00
#
_symmetry.space_group_name_H-M   'P 1'
#
loop_
_entity.id
_entity.type
_entity.pdbx_description
1 polymer ?
#
loop_
_entity_poly.entity_id
_entity_poly.type
_entity_poly.pdbx_seq_one_letter_code
_entity_poly.pdbx_strand_id
1 'polypeptide(L)'
;MKSIPSLLLGIILSFCLLLSLQPNAIASEPIDIPNLLSSIEGYPRLEISLDKYLMAIPSGYYTIADVEELKSLMADHQALLVDVREPSEYQLGHIPNAINIPLRTISRNLSKILSDRPVVLYCSTGYRSSMGVMTLHLLNYDNVKGFPPSLSGWKQAGEAISKT
;
A
#
# COMPACT_ATOMS: atom_id res chain seq x y z
N MET A 1 -15.48 -63.25 -18.73
CA MET A 1 -15.12 -62.13 -17.87
C MET A 1 -13.66 -61.78 -18.13
N LYS A 2 -13.37 -60.69 -18.81
CA LYS A 2 -11.99 -60.29 -19.12
C LYS A 2 -11.46 -59.44 -17.96
N SER A 3 -10.38 -59.90 -17.34
CA SER A 3 -9.67 -59.20 -16.26
C SER A 3 -9.01 -57.92 -16.80
N ILE A 4 -9.26 -56.80 -16.14
CA ILE A 4 -8.61 -55.52 -16.42
C ILE A 4 -7.14 -55.65 -16.00
N PRO A 5 -6.16 -55.31 -16.84
CA PRO A 5 -4.75 -55.45 -16.49
C PRO A 5 -4.40 -54.47 -15.35
N SER A 6 -3.67 -54.97 -14.36
CA SER A 6 -3.28 -54.25 -13.13
C SER A 6 -2.55 -52.92 -13.39
N LEU A 7 -1.98 -52.74 -14.57
CA LEU A 7 -1.30 -51.53 -15.00
C LEU A 7 -2.25 -50.33 -15.16
N LEU A 8 -3.48 -50.57 -15.62
CA LEU A 8 -4.51 -49.51 -15.78
C LEU A 8 -5.06 -49.03 -14.43
N LEU A 9 -5.12 -49.93 -13.43
CA LEU A 9 -5.59 -49.58 -12.08
C LEU A 9 -4.59 -48.64 -11.37
N GLY A 10 -3.27 -48.89 -11.58
CA GLY A 10 -2.22 -48.03 -11.00
C GLY A 10 -2.21 -46.62 -11.57
N ILE A 11 -2.50 -46.46 -12.87
CA ILE A 11 -2.54 -45.11 -13.52
C ILE A 11 -3.76 -44.33 -13.05
N ILE A 12 -4.91 -44.97 -12.86
CA ILE A 12 -6.13 -44.30 -12.34
C ILE A 12 -5.96 -43.87 -10.89
N LEU A 13 -5.34 -44.66 -10.02
CA LEU A 13 -5.05 -44.29 -8.65
C LEU A 13 -4.02 -43.16 -8.56
N SER A 14 -3.00 -43.14 -9.41
CA SER A 14 -2.00 -42.06 -9.44
C SER A 14 -2.60 -40.76 -9.95
N PHE A 15 -3.53 -40.78 -10.89
CA PHE A 15 -4.21 -39.59 -11.40
C PHE A 15 -5.20 -39.03 -10.38
N CYS A 16 -5.88 -39.87 -9.60
CA CYS A 16 -6.75 -39.40 -8.51
C CYS A 16 -5.97 -38.78 -7.35
N LEU A 17 -4.73 -39.23 -7.09
CA LEU A 17 -3.89 -38.66 -6.03
C LEU A 17 -3.35 -37.26 -6.42
N LEU A 18 -3.16 -36.98 -7.71
CA LEU A 18 -2.70 -35.69 -8.21
C LEU A 18 -3.82 -34.65 -8.23
N LEU A 19 -5.09 -35.04 -8.26
CA LEU A 19 -6.25 -34.13 -8.21
C LEU A 19 -6.60 -33.67 -6.80
N SER A 20 -6.02 -34.27 -5.75
CA SER A 20 -6.27 -33.89 -4.35
C SER A 20 -5.29 -32.87 -3.79
N LEU A 21 -4.27 -32.47 -4.56
CA LEU A 21 -3.35 -31.37 -4.23
C LEU A 21 -3.81 -30.05 -4.87
N GLN A 22 -5.05 -29.66 -4.63
CA GLN A 22 -5.40 -28.26 -4.84
C GLN A 22 -4.73 -27.46 -3.73
N PRO A 23 -3.89 -26.45 -4.06
CA PRO A 23 -3.50 -25.50 -3.05
C PRO A 23 -4.80 -24.84 -2.55
N ASN A 24 -5.12 -25.02 -1.28
CA ASN A 24 -6.13 -24.20 -0.62
C ASN A 24 -5.65 -22.76 -0.81
N ALA A 25 -6.11 -22.10 -1.86
CA ALA A 25 -6.11 -20.66 -1.90
C ALA A 25 -6.96 -20.27 -0.69
N ILE A 26 -6.30 -19.82 0.39
CA ILE A 26 -6.96 -19.14 1.48
C ILE A 26 -7.49 -17.86 0.83
N ALA A 27 -8.68 -17.96 0.25
CA ALA A 27 -9.47 -16.79 -0.06
C ALA A 27 -9.65 -16.08 1.27
N SER A 28 -8.92 -14.99 1.47
CA SER A 28 -9.19 -14.12 2.61
C SER A 28 -10.64 -13.67 2.45
N GLU A 29 -11.51 -14.16 3.34
CA GLU A 29 -12.88 -13.68 3.42
C GLU A 29 -12.85 -12.14 3.39
N PRO A 30 -13.75 -11.51 2.64
CA PRO A 30 -13.83 -10.06 2.66
C PRO A 30 -14.09 -9.62 4.10
N ILE A 31 -13.26 -8.71 4.59
CA ILE A 31 -13.41 -8.15 5.94
C ILE A 31 -14.77 -7.45 5.99
N ASP A 32 -15.67 -7.94 6.81
CA ASP A 32 -16.93 -7.27 7.12
C ASP A 32 -16.62 -6.05 8.00
N ILE A 33 -16.29 -4.93 7.33
CA ILE A 33 -15.94 -3.67 8.00
C ILE A 33 -17.07 -3.17 8.93
N PRO A 34 -18.35 -3.18 8.55
CA PRO A 34 -19.44 -2.83 9.46
C PRO A 34 -19.43 -3.63 10.76
N ASN A 35 -19.28 -4.95 10.68
CA ASN A 35 -19.25 -5.82 11.86
C ASN A 35 -17.97 -5.61 12.69
N LEU A 36 -16.82 -5.45 12.03
CA LEU A 36 -15.55 -5.10 12.70
C LEU A 36 -15.70 -3.78 13.47
N LEU A 37 -16.29 -2.76 12.86
CA LEU A 37 -16.46 -1.45 13.48
C LEU A 37 -17.47 -1.49 14.62
N SER A 38 -18.54 -2.27 14.53
CA SER A 38 -19.52 -2.44 15.59
C SER A 38 -18.97 -3.18 16.81
N SER A 39 -17.94 -4.01 16.63
CA SER A 39 -17.26 -4.73 17.71
C SER A 39 -16.19 -3.91 18.44
N ILE A 40 -15.82 -2.73 17.92
CA ILE A 40 -14.86 -1.83 18.56
C ILE A 40 -15.62 -0.95 19.58
N GLU A 41 -15.45 -1.23 20.86
CA GLU A 41 -15.86 -0.30 21.91
C GLU A 41 -15.15 1.05 21.68
N GLY A 42 -15.88 2.07 21.25
CA GLY A 42 -15.33 3.39 20.98
C GLY A 42 -15.56 3.94 19.56
N TYR A 43 -16.46 3.33 18.79
CA TYR A 43 -16.89 3.87 17.49
C TYR A 43 -17.21 5.39 17.54
N PRO A 44 -17.89 5.91 18.59
CA PRO A 44 -18.06 7.34 18.75
C PRO A 44 -16.74 8.12 18.83
N ARG A 45 -15.66 7.50 19.34
CA ARG A 45 -14.32 8.13 19.39
C ARG A 45 -13.69 8.20 18.00
N LEU A 46 -13.90 7.21 17.15
CA LEU A 46 -13.41 7.25 15.76
C LEU A 46 -14.13 8.33 14.96
N GLU A 47 -15.45 8.42 15.08
CA GLU A 47 -16.25 9.47 14.44
C GLU A 47 -15.79 10.88 14.84
N ILE A 48 -15.61 11.12 16.13
CA ILE A 48 -15.09 12.40 16.65
C ILE A 48 -13.67 12.66 16.13
N SER A 49 -12.82 11.64 16.03
CA SER A 49 -11.46 11.79 15.52
C SER A 49 -11.43 12.09 14.03
N LEU A 50 -12.31 11.46 13.26
CA LEU A 50 -12.49 11.74 11.85
C LEU A 50 -13.01 13.15 11.60
N ASP A 51 -14.02 13.59 12.36
CA ASP A 51 -14.57 14.94 12.27
C ASP A 51 -13.50 15.99 12.58
N LYS A 52 -12.77 15.83 13.67
CA LYS A 52 -11.64 16.70 14.03
C LYS A 52 -10.57 16.74 12.93
N TYR A 53 -10.22 15.58 12.37
CA TYR A 53 -9.25 15.52 11.28
C TYR A 53 -9.75 16.28 10.06
N LEU A 54 -10.98 16.05 9.62
CA LEU A 54 -11.56 16.70 8.44
C LEU A 54 -11.65 18.21 8.61
N MET A 55 -12.01 18.70 9.81
CA MET A 55 -12.06 20.12 10.15
C MET A 55 -10.68 20.77 10.23
N ALA A 56 -9.64 19.98 10.52
CA ALA A 56 -8.26 20.46 10.65
C ALA A 56 -7.45 20.40 9.36
N ILE A 57 -7.99 19.81 8.28
CA ILE A 57 -7.29 19.73 6.98
C ILE A 57 -6.95 21.14 6.48
N PRO A 58 -5.69 21.47 6.21
CA PRO A 58 -5.30 22.77 5.66
C PRO A 58 -5.79 22.92 4.22
N SER A 59 -5.86 24.16 3.73
CA SER A 59 -6.27 24.46 2.35
C SER A 59 -5.45 23.73 1.27
N GLY A 60 -4.20 23.38 1.57
CA GLY A 60 -3.32 22.62 0.69
C GLY A 60 -3.48 21.10 0.78
N TYR A 61 -4.40 20.59 1.60
CA TYR A 61 -4.70 19.16 1.74
C TYR A 61 -3.47 18.26 2.00
N TYR A 62 -2.46 18.79 2.72
CA TYR A 62 -1.18 18.09 2.95
C TYR A 62 -0.50 17.62 1.65
N THR A 63 -0.57 18.43 0.57
CA THR A 63 -0.03 18.02 -0.73
C THR A 63 1.26 18.76 -1.08
N ILE A 64 2.08 18.09 -1.90
CA ILE A 64 3.15 18.66 -2.70
C ILE A 64 2.62 18.71 -4.12
N ALA A 65 2.46 19.91 -4.68
CA ALA A 65 1.67 20.11 -5.88
C ALA A 65 2.41 19.71 -7.17
N ASP A 66 3.72 19.91 -7.21
CA ASP A 66 4.51 19.72 -8.42
C ASP A 66 5.83 18.98 -8.18
N VAL A 67 6.47 18.60 -9.30
CA VAL A 67 7.70 17.81 -9.30
C VAL A 67 8.89 18.62 -8.77
N GLU A 68 8.95 19.91 -9.02
CA GLU A 68 10.07 20.75 -8.58
C GLU A 68 10.06 20.95 -7.07
N GLU A 69 8.87 21.11 -6.45
CA GLU A 69 8.73 21.12 -4.99
C GLU A 69 9.22 19.80 -4.39
N LEU A 70 8.82 18.66 -4.99
CA LEU A 70 9.27 17.35 -4.53
C LEU A 70 10.80 17.22 -4.66
N LYS A 71 11.40 17.60 -5.78
CA LYS A 71 12.84 17.57 -6.00
C LYS A 71 13.59 18.41 -4.98
N SER A 72 13.08 19.60 -4.65
CA SER A 72 13.65 20.45 -3.62
C SER A 72 13.66 19.79 -2.23
N LEU A 73 12.59 19.07 -1.88
CA LEU A 73 12.52 18.31 -0.63
C LEU A 73 13.40 17.06 -0.63
N MET A 74 13.66 16.48 -1.80
CA MET A 74 14.56 15.33 -1.95
C MET A 74 16.04 15.75 -1.96
N ALA A 75 16.36 16.99 -2.35
CA ALA A 75 17.70 17.53 -2.26
C ALA A 75 18.16 17.47 -0.79
N ASP A 76 19.43 17.19 -0.58
CA ASP A 76 20.03 17.08 0.76
C ASP A 76 19.46 15.97 1.65
N HIS A 77 18.71 15.00 1.08
CA HIS A 77 18.08 13.90 1.82
C HIS A 77 17.18 14.36 2.99
N GLN A 78 16.61 15.54 2.88
CA GLN A 78 15.78 16.10 3.96
C GLN A 78 14.44 15.36 4.10
N ALA A 79 13.85 14.86 3.02
CA ALA A 79 12.58 14.14 3.06
C ALA A 79 12.77 12.62 2.91
N LEU A 80 11.96 11.85 3.64
CA LEU A 80 11.76 10.42 3.38
C LEU A 80 10.67 10.26 2.31
N LEU A 81 11.05 9.69 1.16
CA LEU A 81 10.09 9.39 0.10
C LEU A 81 9.60 7.94 0.20
N VAL A 82 8.28 7.75 0.24
CA VAL A 82 7.64 6.45 0.45
C VAL A 82 6.71 6.11 -0.71
N ASP A 83 7.03 5.03 -1.42
CA ASP A 83 6.15 4.43 -2.42
C ASP A 83 5.16 3.49 -1.74
N VAL A 84 3.87 3.84 -1.79
CA VAL A 84 2.82 3.02 -1.17
C VAL A 84 2.18 2.01 -2.13
N ARG A 85 2.79 1.79 -3.30
CA ARG A 85 2.35 0.77 -4.27
C ARG A 85 2.76 -0.63 -3.81
N GLU A 86 2.21 -1.63 -4.50
CA GLU A 86 2.61 -3.01 -4.27
C GLU A 86 4.08 -3.25 -4.65
N PRO A 87 4.79 -4.22 -4.02
CA PRO A 87 6.21 -4.48 -4.29
C PRO A 87 6.52 -4.76 -5.76
N SER A 88 5.64 -5.47 -6.46
CA SER A 88 5.80 -5.77 -7.88
C SER A 88 5.76 -4.50 -8.77
N GLU A 89 4.95 -3.50 -8.39
CA GLU A 89 4.92 -2.21 -9.09
C GLU A 89 6.19 -1.40 -8.82
N TYR A 90 6.67 -1.42 -7.58
CA TYR A 90 7.90 -0.75 -7.16
C TYR A 90 9.13 -1.29 -7.90
N GLN A 91 9.27 -2.61 -7.99
CA GLN A 91 10.37 -3.27 -8.70
C GLN A 91 10.44 -2.91 -10.18
N LEU A 92 9.29 -2.73 -10.84
CA LEU A 92 9.20 -2.33 -12.25
C LEU A 92 9.68 -0.89 -12.51
N GLY A 93 9.69 -0.07 -11.47
CA GLY A 93 10.22 1.30 -11.53
C GLY A 93 9.59 2.20 -10.47
N HIS A 94 10.44 2.99 -9.81
CA HIS A 94 10.07 3.89 -8.71
C HIS A 94 10.88 5.18 -8.76
N ILE A 95 10.45 6.21 -8.03
CA ILE A 95 11.21 7.46 -7.88
C ILE A 95 12.51 7.15 -7.11
N PRO A 96 13.67 7.65 -7.57
CA PRO A 96 14.95 7.39 -6.92
C PRO A 96 14.92 7.70 -5.41
N ASN A 97 15.64 6.91 -4.62
CA ASN A 97 15.75 7.01 -3.17
C ASN A 97 14.45 6.76 -2.38
N ALA A 98 13.35 6.40 -3.03
CA ALA A 98 12.13 6.01 -2.33
C ALA A 98 12.30 4.63 -1.66
N ILE A 99 11.68 4.49 -0.48
CA ILE A 99 11.46 3.17 0.12
C ILE A 99 10.05 2.66 -0.23
N ASN A 100 9.87 1.35 -0.28
CA ASN A 100 8.55 0.77 -0.52
C ASN A 100 7.90 0.33 0.80
N ILE A 101 6.75 0.91 1.10
CA ILE A 101 5.87 0.49 2.19
C ILE A 101 4.45 0.42 1.63
N PRO A 102 3.99 -0.75 1.17
CA PRO A 102 2.66 -0.89 0.58
C PRO A 102 1.56 -0.38 1.49
N LEU A 103 0.58 0.35 0.93
CA LEU A 103 -0.49 0.98 1.69
C LEU A 103 -1.14 0.04 2.70
N ARG A 104 -1.45 -1.20 2.27
CA ARG A 104 -2.11 -2.20 3.12
C ARG A 104 -1.25 -2.72 4.28
N THR A 105 0.02 -2.33 4.35
CA THR A 105 0.94 -2.70 5.43
C THR A 105 1.46 -1.50 6.21
N ILE A 106 1.02 -0.29 5.89
CA ILE A 106 1.59 0.95 6.43
C ILE A 106 1.51 1.00 7.97
N SER A 107 0.39 0.60 8.54
CA SER A 107 0.20 0.58 10.00
C SER A 107 1.11 -0.43 10.75
N ARG A 108 1.63 -1.43 10.04
CA ARG A 108 2.57 -2.43 10.62
C ARG A 108 4.03 -2.03 10.41
N ASN A 109 4.28 -0.96 9.66
CA ASN A 109 5.63 -0.48 9.31
C ASN A 109 5.89 0.94 9.82
N LEU A 110 5.18 1.36 10.87
CA LEU A 110 5.29 2.72 11.41
C LEU A 110 6.71 3.06 11.86
N SER A 111 7.48 2.08 12.33
CA SER A 111 8.88 2.27 12.71
C SER A 111 9.80 2.70 11.56
N LYS A 112 9.35 2.55 10.31
CA LYS A 112 10.06 3.02 9.12
C LYS A 112 9.65 4.44 8.71
N ILE A 113 8.55 4.96 9.28
CA ILE A 113 8.05 6.31 9.05
C ILE A 113 8.73 7.22 10.07
N LEU A 114 9.65 8.04 9.60
CA LEU A 114 10.45 8.91 10.46
C LEU A 114 9.62 10.12 10.90
N SER A 115 9.70 10.49 12.17
CA SER A 115 9.02 11.67 12.72
C SER A 115 9.91 12.92 12.77
N ASP A 116 11.22 12.77 12.53
CA ASP A 116 12.24 13.82 12.63
C ASP A 116 12.47 14.62 11.34
N ARG A 117 11.78 14.24 10.26
CA ARG A 117 11.92 14.88 8.94
C ARG A 117 10.62 14.77 8.13
N PRO A 118 10.45 15.59 7.08
CA PRO A 118 9.32 15.46 6.16
C PRO A 118 9.22 14.06 5.57
N VAL A 119 8.01 13.52 5.50
CA VAL A 119 7.70 12.24 4.87
C VAL A 119 6.74 12.50 3.71
N VAL A 120 7.09 12.02 2.52
CA VAL A 120 6.28 12.22 1.32
C VAL A 120 5.83 10.87 0.78
N LEU A 121 4.51 10.69 0.71
CA LEU A 121 3.90 9.51 0.14
C LEU A 121 3.53 9.73 -1.33
N TYR A 122 3.83 8.75 -2.18
CA TYR A 122 3.35 8.71 -3.55
C TYR A 122 2.88 7.30 -3.94
N CYS A 123 2.14 7.22 -5.03
CA CYS A 123 1.74 5.95 -5.63
C CYS A 123 1.83 5.99 -7.16
N SER A 124 0.85 5.49 -7.91
CA SER A 124 0.80 5.62 -9.37
C SER A 124 0.24 6.97 -9.82
N THR A 125 -0.88 7.42 -9.22
CA THR A 125 -1.70 8.57 -9.64
C THR A 125 -2.31 9.37 -8.48
N GLY A 126 -1.80 9.22 -7.25
CA GLY A 126 -2.23 9.99 -6.08
C GLY A 126 -3.27 9.33 -5.19
N TYR A 127 -4.09 8.39 -5.68
CA TYR A 127 -5.22 7.84 -4.94
C TYR A 127 -4.80 7.11 -3.65
N ARG A 128 -3.88 6.13 -3.76
CA ARG A 128 -3.39 5.36 -2.61
C ARG A 128 -2.56 6.21 -1.64
N SER A 129 -1.79 7.17 -2.15
CA SER A 129 -1.01 8.06 -1.30
C SER A 129 -1.90 8.97 -0.44
N SER A 130 -3.02 9.47 -0.95
CA SER A 130 -3.97 10.24 -0.16
C SER A 130 -4.58 9.44 1.00
N MET A 131 -4.91 8.17 0.76
CA MET A 131 -5.34 7.26 1.83
C MET A 131 -4.25 7.05 2.89
N GLY A 132 -3.01 6.90 2.45
CA GLY A 132 -1.85 6.77 3.34
C GLY A 132 -1.61 8.03 4.19
N VAL A 133 -1.71 9.21 3.58
CA VAL A 133 -1.61 10.50 4.29
C VAL A 133 -2.66 10.60 5.39
N MET A 134 -3.93 10.38 5.06
CA MET A 134 -5.02 10.37 6.04
C MET A 134 -4.73 9.36 7.18
N THR A 135 -4.34 8.15 6.83
CA THR A 135 -4.03 7.10 7.81
C THR A 135 -2.95 7.55 8.79
N LEU A 136 -1.86 8.12 8.29
CA LEU A 136 -0.74 8.55 9.13
C LEU A 136 -1.10 9.76 10.00
N HIS A 137 -1.84 10.74 9.48
CA HIS A 137 -2.33 11.86 10.29
C HIS A 137 -3.26 11.40 11.42
N LEU A 138 -4.14 10.44 11.17
CA LEU A 138 -4.97 9.83 12.23
C LEU A 138 -4.15 9.06 13.28
N LEU A 139 -2.92 8.68 12.94
CA LEU A 139 -1.94 8.06 13.85
C LEU A 139 -0.96 9.08 14.45
N ASN A 140 -1.26 10.38 14.36
CA ASN A 140 -0.48 11.52 14.89
C ASN A 140 0.90 11.72 14.22
N TYR A 141 1.01 11.43 12.93
CA TYR A 141 2.18 11.78 12.12
C TYR A 141 1.92 13.13 11.40
N ASP A 142 2.33 14.23 11.99
CA ASP A 142 2.05 15.59 11.46
C ASP A 142 2.99 16.01 10.32
N ASN A 143 4.10 15.30 10.13
CA ASN A 143 5.15 15.58 9.16
C ASN A 143 4.93 14.92 7.79
N VAL A 144 3.73 14.39 7.51
CA VAL A 144 3.42 13.60 6.32
C VAL A 144 2.67 14.44 5.29
N LYS A 145 3.15 14.41 4.05
CA LYS A 145 2.49 14.98 2.87
C LYS A 145 2.31 13.93 1.78
N GLY A 146 1.38 14.18 0.88
CA GLY A 146 1.19 13.39 -0.34
C GLY A 146 1.73 14.14 -1.56
N PHE A 147 2.20 13.39 -2.55
CA PHE A 147 2.54 13.89 -3.88
C PHE A 147 1.50 13.38 -4.88
N PRO A 148 0.39 14.12 -5.13
CA PRO A 148 -0.69 13.68 -6.02
C PRO A 148 -0.25 13.37 -7.45
N PRO A 149 0.67 14.12 -8.10
CA PRO A 149 1.17 13.75 -9.42
C PRO A 149 1.78 12.34 -9.45
N SER A 150 2.35 11.90 -8.33
CA SER A 150 2.83 10.54 -8.12
C SER A 150 3.83 10.08 -9.21
N LEU A 151 3.99 8.78 -9.41
CA LEU A 151 4.90 8.26 -10.43
C LEU A 151 4.49 8.68 -11.85
N SER A 152 3.20 8.85 -12.10
CA SER A 152 2.72 9.30 -13.42
C SER A 152 3.21 10.71 -13.75
N GLY A 153 3.02 11.67 -12.84
CA GLY A 153 3.50 13.04 -13.02
C GLY A 153 5.03 13.14 -13.06
N TRP A 154 5.71 12.36 -12.21
CA TRP A 154 7.18 12.25 -12.23
C TRP A 154 7.71 11.83 -13.60
N LYS A 155 7.11 10.78 -14.21
CA LYS A 155 7.46 10.32 -15.56
C LYS A 155 7.10 11.32 -16.64
N GLN A 156 5.95 11.99 -16.54
CA GLN A 156 5.53 13.03 -17.51
C GLN A 156 6.46 14.23 -17.50
N ALA A 157 7.06 14.55 -16.36
CA ALA A 157 8.09 15.59 -16.24
C ALA A 157 9.45 15.16 -16.83
N GLY A 158 9.58 13.93 -17.33
CA GLY A 158 10.81 13.42 -17.91
C GLY A 158 11.86 12.98 -16.88
N GLU A 159 11.50 12.85 -15.63
CA GLU A 159 12.41 12.53 -14.55
C GLU A 159 12.81 11.03 -14.54
N ALA A 160 14.03 10.78 -14.09
CA ALA A 160 14.59 9.44 -14.03
C ALA A 160 13.86 8.53 -13.04
N ILE A 161 13.81 7.24 -13.33
CA ILE A 161 13.30 6.20 -12.43
C ILE A 161 14.38 5.17 -12.11
N SER A 162 14.35 4.62 -10.89
CA SER A 162 15.15 3.47 -10.48
C SER A 162 14.36 2.18 -10.68
N LYS A 163 15.08 1.06 -10.84
CA LYS A 163 14.54 -0.31 -10.85
C LYS A 163 15.34 -1.16 -9.87
N THR A 164 14.70 -2.09 -9.23
CA THR A 164 15.33 -3.08 -8.33
C THR A 164 15.19 -4.47 -8.90
#